data_406a0f408463befb21c98e310aa7c954
#
_entry.id   406a0f408463befb21c98e310aa7c954
#
_cell.length_a   1.000
_cell.length_b   1.000
_cell.length_c   1.000
_cell.angle_alpha   90.00
_cell.angle_beta   90.00
_cell.angle_gamma   90.00
#
_symmetry.space_group_name_H-M   'P 1'
#
loop_
_entity.id
_entity.type
_entity.pdbx_description
1 polymer ?
#
loop_
_entity_poly.entity_id
_entity_poly.type
_entity_poly.pdbx_seq_one_letter_code
_entity_poly.pdbx_strand_id
1 'polypeptide(L)'
;MHIRVLAGRALAWGAAISIAAALVACGGGGGSTTASSGSSTNPIAAAAISGVAATGAPISGGGSGTMNGVVTLKDSSSPARTVTTSTDGTGHYAFTATQIQGFNPPFMLQINYKLGGVDYSLASAVTAADVTSGNATIDITPLTDLVIANLGHQLAATIFANGNYSSLLTPAALSAGVQALDTELQPILQQQGVSGTVDLLHQAFSANGSGLDAVLDSIHVTIDPSTGSEILTNTTTGQSVSGTLSNPPSTPLPAGASNNVSDLQAITTTFNDLSALLATAPSPTSSALLSYFDQANFLHDDQTLAPFLQNITTAPKVVGGNMTISDIQLLPVPARVTTVPNGATAYKVVFTVLENTEPNSRTSFIVYKDAQGSWLILGNQKIARAAIMSTNASVTGALCAGLDVEINDKGAVGLTYAVVSGPQLPTGGLLYFATGNGGPMQLAAGAPSTYNGPATLTLQSTLSPGCSQSIGGQVVPLADTQLAAMSVPATYTIQLYNGSNPATDTPLATYHPTLTVLPLTSTLAGAADFASGFTSTPKPSSAFASGGTLTIDWSAPSASGLYANNLNLYGCATLSGQTACNNYNTQLVPGQVAATLTIQAAPTGSTFAGAGMQLTYLDSLFRQYWTSP
;
A
#
# COMPACT_ATOMS: atom_id res chain seq x y z
N MET A 1 0.67 -9.36 0.63
CA MET A 1 -0.18 -8.44 -0.15
C MET A 1 0.71 -7.74 -1.16
N HIS A 2 0.48 -7.98 -2.43
CA HIS A 2 1.28 -7.38 -3.49
C HIS A 2 0.49 -6.21 -4.06
N ILE A 3 0.96 -5.02 -3.80
CA ILE A 3 0.40 -3.82 -4.41
C ILE A 3 1.28 -3.47 -5.59
N ARG A 4 0.68 -3.39 -6.76
CA ARG A 4 1.38 -2.97 -7.96
C ARG A 4 1.51 -1.46 -8.01
N VAL A 5 2.66 -0.98 -8.38
CA VAL A 5 2.95 0.44 -8.59
C VAL A 5 3.33 0.67 -10.03
N LEU A 6 2.72 1.67 -10.61
CA LEU A 6 3.17 2.23 -11.88
C LEU A 6 4.28 3.25 -11.57
N ALA A 7 5.52 2.82 -11.70
CA ALA A 7 6.66 3.74 -11.60
C ALA A 7 6.87 4.42 -12.96
N GLY A 8 6.89 5.74 -12.96
CA GLY A 8 7.09 6.52 -14.18
C GLY A 8 8.46 6.26 -14.80
N ARG A 9 8.48 6.19 -16.10
CA ARG A 9 9.71 6.09 -16.90
C ARG A 9 10.26 7.49 -17.15
N ALA A 10 11.42 7.77 -16.60
CA ALA A 10 12.21 8.90 -17.08
C ALA A 10 12.76 8.56 -18.48
N LEU A 11 12.24 9.20 -19.52
CA LEU A 11 12.81 9.17 -20.86
C LEU A 11 14.12 10.00 -20.85
N ALA A 12 15.24 9.29 -20.68
CA ALA A 12 16.54 9.89 -20.97
C ALA A 12 16.75 9.91 -22.49
N TRP A 13 16.66 11.07 -23.11
CA TRP A 13 17.12 11.30 -24.47
C TRP A 13 18.66 11.33 -24.47
N GLY A 14 19.28 10.21 -24.78
CA GLY A 14 20.72 10.08 -25.01
C GLY A 14 21.00 9.96 -26.48
N ALA A 15 21.81 10.88 -27.00
CA ALA A 15 22.22 10.97 -28.38
C ALA A 15 22.93 9.70 -28.89
N ALA A 16 22.53 9.23 -30.06
CA ALA A 16 23.17 8.14 -30.78
C ALA A 16 24.59 8.51 -31.20
N ILE A 17 25.57 7.77 -30.72
CA ILE A 17 26.91 7.74 -31.33
C ILE A 17 27.09 6.34 -31.92
N SER A 18 27.13 6.31 -33.24
CA SER A 18 27.44 5.12 -34.04
C SER A 18 28.92 4.80 -33.93
N ILE A 19 29.28 3.63 -33.42
CA ILE A 19 30.64 3.08 -33.60
C ILE A 19 30.48 1.75 -34.33
N ALA A 20 30.98 1.74 -35.57
CA ALA A 20 31.19 0.54 -36.37
C ALA A 20 32.36 -0.27 -35.80
N ALA A 21 32.17 -1.53 -35.50
CA ALA A 21 33.26 -2.45 -35.20
C ALA A 21 33.31 -3.56 -36.23
N ALA A 22 34.49 -3.71 -36.78
CA ALA A 22 34.83 -4.60 -37.87
C ALA A 22 34.83 -6.10 -37.46
N LEU A 23 34.31 -6.93 -38.36
CA LEU A 23 34.50 -8.36 -38.33
C LEU A 23 35.97 -8.71 -38.69
N VAL A 24 36.60 -9.51 -37.84
CA VAL A 24 37.78 -10.29 -38.25
C VAL A 24 37.42 -11.78 -38.16
N ALA A 25 37.30 -12.38 -39.34
CA ALA A 25 37.24 -13.83 -39.47
C ALA A 25 38.68 -14.36 -39.55
N CYS A 26 38.98 -15.43 -38.81
CA CYS A 26 40.13 -16.27 -39.15
C CYS A 26 39.77 -17.74 -38.93
N GLY A 27 39.91 -18.47 -40.01
CA GLY A 27 39.55 -19.88 -40.12
C GLY A 27 40.74 -20.82 -39.90
N GLY A 28 40.39 -22.08 -39.76
CA GLY A 28 41.16 -23.18 -40.31
C GLY A 28 42.02 -23.99 -39.37
N GLY A 29 41.80 -25.30 -39.35
CA GLY A 29 42.81 -26.26 -39.03
C GLY A 29 42.29 -27.54 -38.40
N GLY A 30 42.04 -28.57 -39.24
CA GLY A 30 41.64 -29.90 -38.80
C GLY A 30 42.78 -30.72 -38.20
N GLY A 31 42.45 -31.66 -37.35
CA GLY A 31 43.34 -32.68 -36.84
C GLY A 31 42.54 -33.80 -36.18
N SER A 32 42.44 -34.94 -36.93
CA SER A 32 41.88 -36.19 -36.44
C SER A 32 42.83 -36.85 -35.44
N THR A 33 42.36 -37.29 -34.28
CA THR A 33 42.94 -38.43 -33.56
C THR A 33 41.86 -39.15 -32.75
N THR A 34 41.69 -40.39 -33.17
CA THR A 34 41.23 -41.61 -32.51
C THR A 34 40.61 -41.59 -31.12
N ALA A 35 39.45 -42.25 -31.06
CA ALA A 35 38.66 -42.58 -29.90
C ALA A 35 39.44 -43.36 -28.82
N SER A 36 39.26 -42.90 -27.58
CA SER A 36 39.39 -43.71 -26.38
C SER A 36 38.07 -43.64 -25.62
N SER A 37 37.41 -44.81 -25.53
CA SER A 37 36.17 -45.01 -24.78
C SER A 37 36.47 -44.93 -23.27
N GLY A 38 36.34 -43.74 -22.72
CA GLY A 38 36.24 -43.49 -21.32
C GLY A 38 34.86 -42.91 -21.04
N SER A 39 34.04 -43.61 -20.28
CA SER A 39 32.77 -43.11 -19.78
C SER A 39 33.03 -41.87 -18.90
N SER A 40 33.18 -40.74 -19.52
CA SER A 40 33.16 -39.44 -18.84
C SER A 40 31.70 -39.01 -18.79
N THR A 41 31.10 -39.11 -17.60
CA THR A 41 29.97 -38.24 -17.26
C THR A 41 30.46 -36.80 -17.47
N ASN A 42 30.18 -36.26 -18.65
CA ASN A 42 30.31 -34.82 -18.86
C ASN A 42 29.49 -34.14 -17.78
N PRO A 43 30.06 -33.28 -16.93
CA PRO A 43 29.25 -32.42 -16.09
C PRO A 43 28.40 -31.61 -17.07
N ILE A 44 27.09 -31.72 -16.97
CA ILE A 44 26.15 -30.88 -17.69
C ILE A 44 26.65 -29.46 -17.47
N ALA A 45 27.00 -28.76 -18.54
CA ALA A 45 27.34 -27.36 -18.46
C ALA A 45 26.15 -26.67 -17.80
N ALA A 46 26.34 -26.11 -16.61
CA ALA A 46 25.24 -25.54 -15.87
C ALA A 46 24.63 -24.41 -16.72
N ALA A 47 23.33 -24.49 -16.94
CA ALA A 47 22.59 -23.51 -17.72
C ALA A 47 22.63 -22.14 -17.03
N ALA A 48 22.84 -21.08 -17.77
CA ALA A 48 22.60 -19.73 -17.27
C ALA A 48 21.09 -19.52 -17.12
N ILE A 49 20.68 -18.85 -16.05
CA ILE A 49 19.29 -18.45 -15.80
C ILE A 49 19.25 -16.94 -15.86
N SER A 50 18.38 -16.36 -16.69
CA SER A 50 18.20 -14.93 -16.79
C SER A 50 16.73 -14.59 -17.01
N GLY A 51 16.34 -13.35 -16.78
CA GLY A 51 14.98 -12.88 -17.00
C GLY A 51 14.80 -11.43 -16.60
N VAL A 52 13.56 -10.99 -16.61
CA VAL A 52 13.16 -9.63 -16.20
C VAL A 52 12.31 -9.72 -14.95
N ALA A 53 12.64 -8.90 -13.96
CA ALA A 53 11.81 -8.66 -12.78
C ALA A 53 11.06 -7.33 -12.94
N ALA A 54 9.73 -7.39 -13.01
CA ALA A 54 8.91 -6.22 -13.26
C ALA A 54 7.51 -6.33 -12.62
N THR A 55 6.95 -5.17 -12.30
CA THR A 55 5.56 -5.01 -11.84
C THR A 55 4.72 -4.20 -12.85
N GLY A 56 5.14 -4.13 -14.11
CA GLY A 56 4.78 -3.13 -15.14
C GLY A 56 5.89 -2.08 -15.29
N ALA A 57 6.54 -1.73 -14.20
CA ALA A 57 7.83 -1.04 -14.23
C ALA A 57 8.96 -2.02 -13.86
N PRO A 58 10.18 -1.81 -14.37
CA PRO A 58 11.32 -2.65 -14.04
C PRO A 58 11.65 -2.51 -12.55
N ILE A 59 11.87 -3.64 -11.87
CA ILE A 59 12.42 -3.65 -10.52
C ILE A 59 13.93 -3.54 -10.66
N SER A 60 14.49 -2.33 -10.51
CA SER A 60 15.90 -2.06 -10.76
C SER A 60 16.73 -2.09 -9.48
N GLY A 61 17.93 -2.72 -9.54
CA GLY A 61 18.94 -2.66 -8.49
C GLY A 61 19.98 -1.55 -8.75
N GLY A 62 20.43 -0.86 -7.70
CA GLY A 62 21.65 -0.03 -7.72
C GLY A 62 21.54 1.41 -8.20
N GLY A 63 20.36 1.99 -8.41
CA GLY A 63 20.16 3.43 -8.61
C GLY A 63 19.76 4.14 -7.29
N SER A 64 19.90 5.48 -7.26
CA SER A 64 19.32 6.31 -6.17
C SER A 64 17.79 6.28 -6.12
N GLY A 65 17.17 5.36 -6.84
CA GLY A 65 15.74 5.11 -6.88
C GLY A 65 15.32 4.05 -5.86
N THR A 66 14.05 4.02 -5.58
CA THR A 66 13.37 3.33 -4.48
C THR A 66 13.32 1.80 -4.58
N MET A 67 13.85 1.16 -5.61
CA MET A 67 13.76 -0.29 -5.81
C MET A 67 15.16 -0.93 -5.87
N ASN A 68 15.63 -1.49 -4.76
CA ASN A 68 16.83 -2.32 -4.74
C ASN A 68 16.43 -3.78 -4.97
N GLY A 69 16.37 -4.21 -6.22
CA GLY A 69 16.02 -5.58 -6.58
C GLY A 69 17.19 -6.54 -6.33
N VAL A 70 17.04 -7.40 -5.32
CA VAL A 70 17.95 -8.53 -5.11
C VAL A 70 17.19 -9.81 -5.38
N VAL A 71 17.62 -10.55 -6.40
CA VAL A 71 17.06 -11.86 -6.75
C VAL A 71 17.86 -12.94 -6.03
N THR A 72 17.15 -13.77 -5.27
CA THR A 72 17.69 -14.96 -4.61
C THR A 72 17.20 -16.22 -5.31
N LEU A 73 18.11 -17.06 -5.77
CA LEU A 73 17.81 -18.40 -6.23
C LEU A 73 18.03 -19.37 -5.05
N LYS A 74 17.06 -20.23 -4.81
CA LYS A 74 17.08 -21.26 -3.77
C LYS A 74 16.85 -22.63 -4.42
N ASP A 75 17.71 -23.62 -4.11
CA ASP A 75 17.60 -24.96 -4.63
C ASP A 75 16.75 -25.89 -3.74
N SER A 76 16.41 -27.07 -4.25
CA SER A 76 15.58 -28.05 -3.54
C SER A 76 16.38 -29.02 -2.65
N SER A 77 17.66 -28.77 -2.40
CA SER A 77 18.46 -29.63 -1.52
C SER A 77 18.11 -29.43 -0.04
N SER A 78 18.51 -30.38 0.80
CA SER A 78 18.37 -30.27 2.25
C SER A 78 19.73 -30.45 2.93
N PRO A 79 20.33 -29.41 3.54
CA PRO A 79 19.83 -28.04 3.59
C PRO A 79 19.85 -27.37 2.21
N ALA A 80 18.89 -26.46 1.98
CA ALA A 80 18.79 -25.72 0.73
C ALA A 80 19.95 -24.75 0.56
N ARG A 81 20.48 -24.64 -0.66
CA ARG A 81 21.53 -23.68 -1.02
C ARG A 81 20.89 -22.47 -1.68
N THR A 82 21.52 -21.33 -1.49
CA THR A 82 21.07 -20.06 -2.08
C THR A 82 22.22 -19.33 -2.75
N VAL A 83 21.89 -18.58 -3.80
CA VAL A 83 22.78 -17.62 -4.45
C VAL A 83 22.00 -16.39 -4.84
N THR A 84 22.63 -15.23 -4.84
CA THR A 84 21.97 -13.95 -5.12
C THR A 84 22.59 -13.24 -6.32
N THR A 85 21.79 -12.44 -6.99
CA THR A 85 22.19 -11.46 -8.02
C THR A 85 21.33 -10.20 -7.88
N SER A 86 21.74 -9.09 -8.49
CA SER A 86 20.93 -7.87 -8.52
C SER A 86 20.37 -7.64 -9.91
N THR A 87 19.21 -7.00 -10.00
CA THR A 87 18.67 -6.51 -11.26
C THR A 87 19.43 -5.25 -11.74
N ASP A 88 19.47 -5.04 -13.03
CA ASP A 88 19.93 -3.79 -13.63
C ASP A 88 18.82 -2.73 -13.74
N GLY A 89 19.11 -1.59 -14.37
CA GLY A 89 18.16 -0.47 -14.55
C GLY A 89 16.92 -0.82 -15.40
N THR A 90 16.94 -1.93 -16.12
CA THR A 90 15.83 -2.44 -16.94
C THR A 90 15.07 -3.60 -16.27
N GLY A 91 15.45 -3.94 -15.04
CA GLY A 91 14.90 -5.09 -14.31
C GLY A 91 15.50 -6.44 -14.72
N HIS A 92 16.47 -6.45 -15.63
CA HIS A 92 17.11 -7.69 -16.06
C HIS A 92 18.05 -8.22 -14.98
N TYR A 93 18.03 -9.54 -14.79
CA TYR A 93 18.94 -10.25 -13.88
C TYR A 93 19.50 -11.50 -14.56
N ALA A 94 20.63 -11.99 -14.06
CA ALA A 94 21.24 -13.23 -14.56
C ALA A 94 22.01 -13.96 -13.46
N PHE A 95 21.91 -15.29 -13.49
CA PHE A 95 22.79 -16.22 -12.78
C PHE A 95 23.63 -16.96 -13.81
N THR A 96 24.93 -16.94 -13.62
CA THR A 96 25.87 -17.67 -14.48
C THR A 96 25.83 -19.17 -14.18
N ALA A 97 26.19 -19.97 -15.17
CA ALA A 97 26.35 -21.40 -15.01
C ALA A 97 27.24 -21.78 -13.82
N THR A 98 28.31 -21.02 -13.56
CA THR A 98 29.23 -21.27 -12.45
C THR A 98 28.59 -21.01 -11.09
N GLN A 99 27.72 -20.00 -10.98
CA GLN A 99 27.05 -19.65 -9.71
C GLN A 99 26.08 -20.74 -9.26
N ILE A 100 25.43 -21.43 -10.19
CA ILE A 100 24.44 -22.48 -9.90
C ILE A 100 24.98 -23.90 -10.08
N GLN A 101 26.27 -24.04 -10.33
CA GLN A 101 26.90 -25.32 -10.49
C GLN A 101 26.73 -26.20 -9.23
N GLY A 102 26.20 -27.39 -9.41
CA GLY A 102 25.93 -28.35 -8.33
C GLY A 102 24.65 -28.08 -7.54
N PHE A 103 23.87 -27.05 -7.85
CA PHE A 103 22.54 -26.84 -7.28
C PHE A 103 21.55 -27.88 -7.81
N ASN A 104 20.54 -28.25 -7.01
CA ASN A 104 19.56 -29.27 -7.34
C ASN A 104 18.21 -28.63 -7.72
N PRO A 105 17.76 -28.72 -8.99
CA PRO A 105 16.44 -28.24 -9.38
C PRO A 105 15.31 -29.13 -8.78
N PRO A 106 14.06 -28.65 -8.73
CA PRO A 106 13.64 -27.32 -9.16
C PRO A 106 14.20 -26.21 -8.28
N PHE A 107 14.37 -25.02 -8.85
CA PHE A 107 14.74 -23.83 -8.11
C PHE A 107 13.54 -22.92 -7.91
N MET A 108 13.52 -22.21 -6.82
CA MET A 108 12.63 -21.10 -6.62
C MET A 108 13.42 -19.79 -6.65
N LEU A 109 12.92 -18.82 -7.42
CA LEU A 109 13.47 -17.49 -7.49
C LEU A 109 12.60 -16.55 -6.67
N GLN A 110 13.22 -15.68 -5.90
CA GLN A 110 12.51 -14.60 -5.19
C GLN A 110 13.26 -13.30 -5.36
N ILE A 111 12.57 -12.24 -5.78
CA ILE A 111 13.07 -10.89 -5.71
C ILE A 111 12.52 -10.20 -4.48
N ASN A 112 13.39 -9.56 -3.70
CA ASN A 112 13.00 -8.65 -2.65
C ASN A 112 13.33 -7.23 -3.10
N TYR A 113 12.37 -6.31 -2.95
CA TYR A 113 12.52 -4.94 -3.36
C TYR A 113 11.73 -4.00 -2.45
N LYS A 114 12.18 -2.75 -2.35
CA LYS A 114 11.46 -1.70 -1.65
C LYS A 114 10.74 -0.82 -2.65
N LEU A 115 9.47 -0.55 -2.35
CA LEU A 115 8.68 0.38 -3.11
C LEU A 115 7.92 1.28 -2.16
N GLY A 116 8.22 2.55 -2.21
CA GLY A 116 7.63 3.47 -1.27
C GLY A 116 8.00 3.18 0.18
N GLY A 117 9.23 2.73 0.45
CA GLY A 117 9.67 2.35 1.78
C GLY A 117 9.13 0.99 2.28
N VAL A 118 8.15 0.41 1.58
CA VAL A 118 7.53 -0.87 1.93
C VAL A 118 8.30 -2.02 1.27
N ASP A 119 8.57 -3.08 2.03
CA ASP A 119 9.20 -4.29 1.52
C ASP A 119 8.19 -5.18 0.78
N TYR A 120 8.56 -5.59 -0.42
CA TYR A 120 7.80 -6.49 -1.27
C TYR A 120 8.65 -7.67 -1.70
N SER A 121 7.99 -8.77 -2.03
CA SER A 121 8.64 -9.90 -2.69
C SER A 121 7.76 -10.45 -3.79
N LEU A 122 8.39 -10.92 -4.87
CA LEU A 122 7.77 -11.68 -5.95
C LEU A 122 8.56 -12.94 -6.19
N ALA A 123 7.89 -14.00 -6.62
CA ALA A 123 8.54 -15.28 -6.86
C ALA A 123 8.27 -15.82 -8.26
N SER A 124 9.16 -16.71 -8.68
CA SER A 124 9.05 -17.53 -9.89
C SER A 124 9.72 -18.88 -9.66
N ALA A 125 9.66 -19.78 -10.63
CA ALA A 125 10.20 -21.12 -10.51
C ALA A 125 10.98 -21.55 -11.76
N VAL A 126 11.96 -22.41 -11.54
CA VAL A 126 12.80 -23.02 -12.58
C VAL A 126 12.77 -24.53 -12.40
N THR A 127 12.36 -25.26 -13.42
CA THR A 127 12.32 -26.73 -13.38
C THR A 127 13.66 -27.36 -13.79
N ALA A 128 13.78 -28.66 -13.56
CA ALA A 128 14.93 -29.42 -14.10
C ALA A 128 14.99 -29.39 -15.62
N ALA A 129 13.84 -29.30 -16.30
CA ALA A 129 13.77 -29.25 -17.77
C ALA A 129 14.36 -27.92 -18.29
N ASP A 130 14.08 -26.80 -17.62
CA ASP A 130 14.62 -25.47 -17.99
C ASP A 130 16.14 -25.44 -17.87
N VAL A 131 16.68 -26.03 -16.80
CA VAL A 131 18.13 -26.11 -16.57
C VAL A 131 18.82 -26.96 -17.63
N THR A 132 18.19 -28.04 -18.10
CA THR A 132 18.78 -28.94 -19.12
C THR A 132 18.77 -28.37 -20.52
N SER A 133 17.95 -27.35 -20.79
CA SER A 133 17.89 -26.66 -22.09
C SER A 133 19.11 -25.79 -22.41
N GLY A 134 19.95 -25.50 -21.43
CA GLY A 134 21.20 -24.76 -21.59
C GLY A 134 21.14 -23.29 -21.14
N ASN A 135 20.09 -22.55 -21.48
CA ASN A 135 19.79 -21.20 -21.03
C ASN A 135 18.30 -21.08 -20.78
N ALA A 136 17.90 -20.72 -19.58
CA ALA A 136 16.53 -20.52 -19.21
C ALA A 136 16.21 -19.01 -19.09
N THR A 137 15.17 -18.57 -19.77
CA THR A 137 14.55 -17.26 -19.51
C THR A 137 13.45 -17.47 -18.50
N ILE A 138 13.55 -16.81 -17.34
CA ILE A 138 12.58 -16.92 -16.25
C ILE A 138 12.26 -15.51 -15.77
N ASP A 139 11.02 -15.10 -15.91
CA ASP A 139 10.59 -13.79 -15.47
C ASP A 139 10.03 -13.82 -14.05
N ILE A 140 10.16 -12.70 -13.33
CA ILE A 140 9.62 -12.53 -11.98
C ILE A 140 8.64 -11.36 -11.98
N THR A 141 7.36 -11.67 -11.91
CA THR A 141 6.27 -10.71 -12.03
C THR A 141 5.17 -11.00 -10.99
N PRO A 142 4.21 -10.11 -10.77
CA PRO A 142 3.03 -10.43 -9.96
C PRO A 142 2.24 -11.64 -10.48
N LEU A 143 2.29 -11.91 -11.78
CA LEU A 143 1.61 -13.05 -12.38
C LEU A 143 2.35 -14.37 -12.10
N THR A 144 3.68 -14.38 -12.18
CA THR A 144 4.47 -15.58 -11.83
C THR A 144 4.35 -15.89 -10.33
N ASP A 145 4.35 -14.85 -9.49
CA ASP A 145 4.12 -15.00 -8.05
C ASP A 145 2.76 -15.62 -7.75
N LEU A 146 1.71 -15.17 -8.45
CA LEU A 146 0.36 -15.72 -8.31
C LEU A 146 0.29 -17.18 -8.74
N VAL A 147 0.94 -17.56 -9.86
CA VAL A 147 1.03 -18.98 -10.28
C VAL A 147 1.61 -19.84 -9.16
N ILE A 148 2.73 -19.41 -8.56
CA ILE A 148 3.35 -20.16 -7.46
C ILE A 148 2.45 -20.22 -6.23
N ALA A 149 1.81 -19.10 -5.88
CA ALA A 149 0.90 -19.01 -4.74
C ALA A 149 -0.31 -19.95 -4.91
N ASN A 150 -0.91 -19.98 -6.09
CA ASN A 150 -2.05 -20.86 -6.42
C ASN A 150 -1.67 -22.34 -6.38
N LEU A 151 -0.48 -22.71 -6.88
CA LEU A 151 0.00 -24.08 -6.78
C LEU A 151 0.21 -24.54 -5.34
N GLY A 152 0.71 -23.66 -4.48
CA GLY A 152 0.99 -23.99 -3.08
C GLY A 152 -0.13 -23.67 -2.11
N HIS A 153 -1.25 -23.07 -2.56
CA HIS A 153 -2.38 -22.61 -1.76
C HIS A 153 -1.97 -21.69 -0.58
N GLN A 154 -0.86 -20.97 -0.76
CA GLN A 154 -0.31 -20.03 0.21
C GLN A 154 0.58 -19.00 -0.50
N LEU A 155 0.95 -17.93 0.19
CA LEU A 155 1.85 -16.92 -0.38
C LEU A 155 3.13 -17.55 -0.93
N ALA A 156 3.56 -17.14 -2.11
CA ALA A 156 4.79 -17.61 -2.72
C ALA A 156 6.04 -17.37 -1.82
N ALA A 157 6.06 -16.24 -1.11
CA ALA A 157 7.10 -15.95 -0.12
C ALA A 157 7.15 -16.99 1.03
N THR A 158 6.00 -17.49 1.46
CA THR A 158 5.92 -18.55 2.48
C THR A 158 6.45 -19.89 1.93
N ILE A 159 6.12 -20.23 0.68
CA ILE A 159 6.64 -21.42 -0.01
C ILE A 159 8.17 -21.34 -0.10
N PHE A 160 8.68 -20.17 -0.53
CA PHE A 160 10.11 -19.92 -0.61
C PHE A 160 10.81 -20.08 0.76
N ALA A 161 10.23 -19.51 1.82
CA ALA A 161 10.80 -19.59 3.17
C ALA A 161 10.86 -21.04 3.67
N ASN A 162 9.78 -21.80 3.50
CA ASN A 162 9.65 -23.18 3.97
C ASN A 162 10.56 -24.17 3.24
N GLY A 163 10.89 -23.93 1.96
CA GLY A 163 11.80 -24.77 1.18
C GLY A 163 11.23 -26.12 0.70
N ASN A 164 9.97 -26.44 0.98
CA ASN A 164 9.34 -27.72 0.64
C ASN A 164 8.54 -27.63 -0.68
N TYR A 165 9.21 -27.31 -1.79
CA TYR A 165 8.55 -27.06 -3.06
C TYR A 165 8.92 -28.04 -4.19
N SER A 166 9.82 -29.00 -3.96
CA SER A 166 10.30 -29.91 -5.00
C SER A 166 9.20 -30.76 -5.63
N SER A 167 8.19 -31.18 -4.86
CA SER A 167 7.02 -31.90 -5.37
C SER A 167 5.95 -30.99 -5.97
N LEU A 168 5.98 -29.71 -5.61
CA LEU A 168 5.04 -28.68 -6.06
C LEU A 168 5.42 -28.14 -7.44
N LEU A 169 6.69 -27.80 -7.64
CA LEU A 169 7.21 -27.13 -8.83
C LEU A 169 7.61 -28.15 -9.91
N THR A 170 6.67 -28.98 -10.34
CA THR A 170 6.87 -29.86 -11.47
C THR A 170 6.53 -29.17 -12.79
N PRO A 171 7.16 -29.54 -13.94
CA PRO A 171 6.82 -28.93 -15.22
C PRO A 171 5.33 -28.99 -15.56
N ALA A 172 4.67 -30.10 -15.24
CA ALA A 172 3.23 -30.25 -15.48
C ALA A 172 2.36 -29.33 -14.62
N ALA A 173 2.70 -29.20 -13.33
CA ALA A 173 1.97 -28.32 -12.42
C ALA A 173 2.13 -26.83 -12.81
N LEU A 174 3.37 -26.41 -13.10
CA LEU A 174 3.64 -25.04 -13.55
C LEU A 174 2.93 -24.72 -14.86
N SER A 175 3.00 -25.62 -15.86
CA SER A 175 2.29 -25.44 -17.13
C SER A 175 0.77 -25.33 -16.93
N ALA A 176 0.18 -26.16 -16.05
CA ALA A 176 -1.25 -26.07 -15.74
C ALA A 176 -1.62 -24.77 -15.05
N GLY A 177 -0.80 -24.30 -14.08
CA GLY A 177 -1.02 -23.02 -13.39
C GLY A 177 -0.91 -21.82 -14.32
N VAL A 178 0.09 -21.80 -15.20
CA VAL A 178 0.24 -20.78 -16.25
C VAL A 178 -0.95 -20.78 -17.20
N GLN A 179 -1.40 -21.95 -17.66
CA GLN A 179 -2.53 -22.06 -18.58
C GLN A 179 -3.85 -21.60 -17.95
N ALA A 180 -4.07 -21.88 -16.66
CA ALA A 180 -5.24 -21.39 -15.93
C ALA A 180 -5.26 -19.87 -15.90
N LEU A 181 -4.16 -19.24 -15.48
CA LEU A 181 -4.04 -17.78 -15.40
C LEU A 181 -4.07 -17.13 -16.80
N ASP A 182 -3.46 -17.75 -17.82
CA ASP A 182 -3.55 -17.29 -19.21
C ASP A 182 -5.01 -17.24 -19.70
N THR A 183 -5.80 -18.25 -19.34
CA THR A 183 -7.25 -18.30 -19.66
C THR A 183 -8.01 -17.16 -18.98
N GLU A 184 -7.70 -16.87 -17.73
CA GLU A 184 -8.33 -15.77 -16.99
C GLU A 184 -7.96 -14.40 -17.57
N LEU A 185 -6.75 -14.24 -18.06
CA LEU A 185 -6.21 -12.99 -18.58
C LEU A 185 -6.41 -12.83 -20.11
N GLN A 186 -6.90 -13.84 -20.80
CA GLN A 186 -6.99 -13.86 -22.25
C GLN A 186 -7.62 -12.61 -22.89
N PRO A 187 -8.74 -12.03 -22.38
CA PRO A 187 -9.29 -10.82 -22.97
C PRO A 187 -8.32 -9.63 -22.92
N ILE A 188 -7.54 -9.50 -21.83
CA ILE A 188 -6.57 -8.42 -21.67
C ILE A 188 -5.31 -8.68 -22.49
N LEU A 189 -4.83 -9.93 -22.55
CA LEU A 189 -3.72 -10.34 -23.40
C LEU A 189 -4.00 -9.97 -24.86
N GLN A 190 -5.17 -10.34 -25.38
CA GLN A 190 -5.60 -10.01 -26.74
C GLN A 190 -5.69 -8.49 -26.97
N GLN A 191 -6.22 -7.75 -25.99
CA GLN A 191 -6.33 -6.29 -26.08
C GLN A 191 -4.95 -5.62 -26.19
N GLN A 192 -3.92 -6.18 -25.52
CA GLN A 192 -2.54 -5.67 -25.56
C GLN A 192 -1.72 -6.26 -26.74
N GLY A 193 -2.39 -6.93 -27.68
CA GLY A 193 -1.75 -7.51 -28.87
C GLY A 193 -0.95 -8.78 -28.60
N VAL A 194 -1.12 -9.38 -27.44
CA VAL A 194 -0.51 -10.66 -27.08
C VAL A 194 -1.47 -11.76 -27.51
N SER A 195 -1.12 -12.51 -28.56
CA SER A 195 -1.96 -13.54 -29.16
C SER A 195 -1.42 -14.94 -28.88
N GLY A 196 -2.32 -15.91 -28.75
CA GLY A 196 -2.00 -17.31 -28.48
C GLY A 196 -1.89 -17.59 -26.98
N THR A 197 -1.39 -18.77 -26.63
CA THR A 197 -1.03 -19.15 -25.26
C THR A 197 0.28 -18.49 -24.88
N VAL A 198 0.31 -17.83 -23.74
CA VAL A 198 1.49 -17.12 -23.23
C VAL A 198 2.13 -17.93 -22.12
N ASP A 199 3.40 -18.21 -22.24
CA ASP A 199 4.15 -18.76 -21.12
C ASP A 199 4.62 -17.62 -20.20
N LEU A 200 3.81 -17.31 -19.19
CA LEU A 200 4.06 -16.21 -18.25
C LEU A 200 5.37 -16.34 -17.46
N LEU A 201 5.97 -17.54 -17.42
CA LEU A 201 7.23 -17.80 -16.74
C LEU A 201 8.43 -17.57 -17.67
N HIS A 202 8.31 -17.96 -18.96
CA HIS A 202 9.44 -18.06 -19.89
C HIS A 202 9.35 -17.08 -21.07
N GLN A 203 8.23 -16.38 -21.23
CA GLN A 203 8.03 -15.44 -22.33
C GLN A 203 8.92 -14.21 -22.18
N ALA A 204 10.01 -14.14 -22.92
CA ALA A 204 10.89 -12.98 -22.92
C ALA A 204 10.11 -11.70 -23.23
N PHE A 205 10.21 -10.70 -22.38
CA PHE A 205 9.62 -9.37 -22.57
C PHE A 205 10.56 -8.26 -22.08
N SER A 206 10.22 -7.04 -22.42
CA SER A 206 10.90 -5.86 -21.91
C SER A 206 9.91 -4.96 -21.20
N ALA A 207 10.28 -4.40 -20.06
CA ALA A 207 9.47 -3.45 -19.33
C ALA A 207 9.42 -2.10 -20.08
N ASN A 208 8.57 -2.02 -21.13
CA ASN A 208 8.53 -0.92 -22.12
C ASN A 208 7.12 -0.39 -22.43
N GLY A 209 6.09 -0.84 -21.68
CA GLY A 209 4.68 -0.43 -21.85
C GLY A 209 3.99 -1.09 -23.05
N SER A 210 4.54 -2.21 -23.60
CA SER A 210 3.93 -2.91 -24.72
C SER A 210 3.89 -4.42 -24.49
N GLY A 211 2.97 -5.11 -25.17
CA GLY A 211 2.82 -6.57 -25.08
C GLY A 211 2.55 -7.03 -23.64
N LEU A 212 3.33 -7.99 -23.15
CA LEU A 212 3.15 -8.52 -21.79
C LEU A 212 3.34 -7.45 -20.70
N ASP A 213 4.24 -6.49 -20.90
CA ASP A 213 4.41 -5.37 -19.96
C ASP A 213 3.16 -4.48 -19.88
N ALA A 214 2.50 -4.21 -21.02
CA ALA A 214 1.22 -3.50 -21.02
C ALA A 214 0.11 -4.30 -20.30
N VAL A 215 0.14 -5.62 -20.36
CA VAL A 215 -0.75 -6.49 -19.58
C VAL A 215 -0.46 -6.31 -18.10
N LEU A 216 0.81 -6.39 -17.70
CA LEU A 216 1.24 -6.11 -16.34
C LEU A 216 0.85 -4.69 -15.90
N ASP A 217 0.84 -3.69 -16.78
CA ASP A 217 0.38 -2.33 -16.51
C ASP A 217 -1.14 -2.21 -16.31
N SER A 218 -1.89 -3.13 -16.88
CA SER A 218 -3.36 -3.11 -16.85
C SER A 218 -3.97 -3.93 -15.72
N ILE A 219 -3.19 -4.72 -14.98
CA ILE A 219 -3.68 -5.68 -14.00
C ILE A 219 -3.13 -5.37 -12.62
N HIS A 220 -4.01 -5.44 -11.63
CA HIS A 220 -3.64 -5.44 -10.23
C HIS A 220 -3.97 -6.77 -9.59
N VAL A 221 -2.97 -7.42 -8.98
CA VAL A 221 -3.11 -8.67 -8.22
C VAL A 221 -3.10 -8.33 -6.73
N THR A 222 -4.14 -8.73 -6.01
CA THR A 222 -4.23 -8.61 -4.56
C THR A 222 -4.41 -9.98 -3.94
N ILE A 223 -3.56 -10.33 -2.97
CA ILE A 223 -3.70 -11.55 -2.17
C ILE A 223 -3.82 -11.13 -0.71
N ASP A 224 -4.86 -11.59 -0.04
CA ASP A 224 -4.98 -11.44 1.42
C ASP A 224 -4.22 -12.58 2.11
N PRO A 225 -3.14 -12.26 2.84
CA PRO A 225 -2.31 -13.27 3.50
C PRO A 225 -3.02 -14.04 4.61
N SER A 226 -4.10 -13.50 5.16
CA SER A 226 -4.83 -14.10 6.28
C SER A 226 -5.89 -15.09 5.83
N THR A 227 -6.53 -14.82 4.69
CA THR A 227 -7.65 -15.64 4.17
C THR A 227 -7.27 -16.46 2.94
N GLY A 228 -6.16 -16.13 2.29
CA GLY A 228 -5.81 -16.67 0.98
C GLY A 228 -6.75 -16.19 -0.15
N SER A 229 -7.56 -15.17 0.08
CA SER A 229 -8.38 -14.56 -0.96
C SER A 229 -7.50 -13.88 -2.00
N GLU A 230 -7.79 -14.10 -3.28
CA GLU A 230 -7.14 -13.43 -4.39
C GLU A 230 -8.13 -12.62 -5.22
N ILE A 231 -7.69 -11.46 -5.71
CA ILE A 231 -8.48 -10.59 -6.56
C ILE A 231 -7.58 -10.11 -7.70
N LEU A 232 -8.04 -10.33 -8.93
CA LEU A 232 -7.44 -9.73 -10.12
C LEU A 232 -8.33 -8.58 -10.57
N THR A 233 -7.76 -7.40 -10.70
CA THR A 233 -8.49 -6.18 -11.11
C THR A 233 -7.91 -5.65 -12.41
N ASN A 234 -8.75 -5.42 -13.40
CA ASN A 234 -8.39 -4.62 -14.57
C ASN A 234 -8.42 -3.14 -14.17
N THR A 235 -7.26 -2.51 -14.08
CA THR A 235 -7.12 -1.12 -13.64
C THR A 235 -7.72 -0.12 -14.64
N THR A 236 -7.85 -0.52 -15.91
CA THR A 236 -8.42 0.33 -16.97
C THR A 236 -9.94 0.36 -16.97
N THR A 237 -10.60 -0.63 -16.33
CA THR A 237 -12.06 -0.71 -16.26
C THR A 237 -12.61 -0.69 -14.84
N GLY A 238 -11.75 -0.97 -13.84
CA GLY A 238 -12.16 -1.17 -12.46
C GLY A 238 -12.90 -2.51 -12.22
N GLN A 239 -13.01 -3.36 -13.22
CA GLN A 239 -13.64 -4.69 -13.09
C GLN A 239 -12.68 -5.68 -12.45
N SER A 240 -13.21 -6.58 -11.64
CA SER A 240 -12.42 -7.57 -10.90
C SER A 240 -13.04 -8.95 -11.00
N VAL A 241 -12.18 -9.96 -10.89
CA VAL A 241 -12.56 -11.35 -10.61
C VAL A 241 -11.89 -11.76 -9.31
N SER A 242 -12.54 -12.61 -8.53
CA SER A 242 -12.05 -13.02 -7.23
C SER A 242 -12.19 -14.53 -7.01
N GLY A 243 -11.28 -15.06 -6.22
CA GLY A 243 -11.21 -16.46 -5.81
C GLY A 243 -10.42 -16.61 -4.53
N THR A 244 -9.84 -17.78 -4.36
CA THR A 244 -8.85 -18.04 -3.31
C THR A 244 -7.67 -18.78 -3.92
N LEU A 245 -6.51 -18.74 -3.28
CA LEU A 245 -5.32 -19.47 -3.72
C LEU A 245 -5.54 -20.96 -3.91
N SER A 246 -6.53 -21.56 -3.23
CA SER A 246 -6.92 -22.97 -3.40
C SER A 246 -8.03 -23.19 -4.42
N ASN A 247 -8.71 -22.14 -4.83
CA ASN A 247 -9.77 -22.16 -5.84
C ASN A 247 -9.76 -20.82 -6.60
N PRO A 248 -8.80 -20.66 -7.56
CA PRO A 248 -8.65 -19.43 -8.33
C PRO A 248 -9.91 -19.06 -9.10
N PRO A 249 -10.06 -17.81 -9.55
CA PRO A 249 -11.18 -17.40 -10.39
C PRO A 249 -11.24 -18.27 -11.65
N SER A 250 -12.44 -18.65 -12.04
CA SER A 250 -12.66 -19.45 -13.26
C SER A 250 -13.25 -18.63 -14.43
N THR A 251 -13.58 -17.37 -14.17
CA THR A 251 -14.13 -16.45 -15.18
C THR A 251 -13.05 -15.51 -15.68
N PRO A 252 -12.95 -15.28 -17.00
CA PRO A 252 -11.99 -14.34 -17.54
C PRO A 252 -12.19 -12.92 -17.00
N LEU A 253 -11.08 -12.24 -16.73
CA LEU A 253 -11.07 -10.84 -16.35
C LEU A 253 -11.43 -9.99 -17.58
N PRO A 254 -12.54 -9.21 -17.55
CA PRO A 254 -13.00 -8.49 -18.73
C PRO A 254 -11.98 -7.46 -19.22
N ALA A 255 -11.77 -7.39 -20.52
CA ALA A 255 -11.01 -6.33 -21.17
C ALA A 255 -11.78 -5.02 -21.17
N GLY A 256 -11.06 -3.91 -21.24
CA GLY A 256 -11.67 -2.58 -21.43
C GLY A 256 -12.15 -2.34 -22.84
N ALA A 257 -13.01 -1.32 -23.00
CA ALA A 257 -13.49 -0.90 -24.33
C ALA A 257 -12.40 -0.24 -25.18
N SER A 258 -11.33 0.27 -24.57
CA SER A 258 -10.19 0.91 -25.24
C SER A 258 -8.90 0.63 -24.47
N ASN A 259 -7.77 0.75 -25.17
CA ASN A 259 -6.45 0.63 -24.56
C ASN A 259 -6.07 1.96 -23.88
N ASN A 260 -6.21 2.02 -22.56
CA ASN A 260 -5.93 3.22 -21.77
C ASN A 260 -4.53 3.18 -21.11
N VAL A 261 -3.63 2.32 -21.54
CA VAL A 261 -2.27 2.21 -20.96
C VAL A 261 -1.51 3.54 -21.08
N SER A 262 -1.66 4.25 -22.20
CA SER A 262 -1.06 5.58 -22.37
C SER A 262 -1.58 6.62 -21.37
N ASP A 263 -2.84 6.53 -20.98
CA ASP A 263 -3.42 7.40 -19.94
C ASP A 263 -2.84 7.07 -18.57
N LEU A 264 -2.69 5.78 -18.24
CA LEU A 264 -2.08 5.34 -16.97
C LEU A 264 -0.63 5.83 -16.86
N GLN A 265 0.13 5.74 -17.95
CA GLN A 265 1.52 6.24 -18.00
C GLN A 265 1.58 7.77 -17.86
N ALA A 266 0.69 8.50 -18.54
CA ALA A 266 0.63 9.96 -18.46
C ALA A 266 0.24 10.44 -17.06
N ILE A 267 -0.71 9.77 -16.39
CA ILE A 267 -1.09 10.04 -15.00
C ILE A 267 0.12 9.83 -14.09
N THR A 268 0.83 8.70 -14.26
CA THR A 268 2.02 8.40 -13.48
C THR A 268 3.10 9.48 -13.64
N THR A 269 3.35 9.93 -14.86
CA THR A 269 4.26 11.04 -15.15
C THR A 269 3.82 12.31 -14.43
N THR A 270 2.53 12.67 -14.51
CA THR A 270 1.96 13.84 -13.83
C THR A 270 2.22 13.82 -12.33
N PHE A 271 2.05 12.66 -11.67
CA PHE A 271 2.31 12.54 -10.23
C PHE A 271 3.80 12.57 -9.87
N ASN A 272 4.65 12.01 -10.71
CA ASN A 272 6.11 12.09 -10.51
C ASN A 272 6.60 13.54 -10.63
N ASP A 273 6.12 14.28 -11.63
CA ASP A 273 6.47 15.69 -11.84
C ASP A 273 5.94 16.56 -10.68
N LEU A 274 4.71 16.32 -10.23
CA LEU A 274 4.15 17.00 -9.05
C LEU A 274 4.97 16.69 -7.78
N SER A 275 5.35 15.43 -7.59
CA SER A 275 6.20 15.02 -6.46
C SER A 275 7.55 15.73 -6.49
N ALA A 276 8.22 15.78 -7.65
CA ALA A 276 9.48 16.47 -7.83
C ALA A 276 9.34 17.99 -7.57
N LEU A 277 8.24 18.60 -8.01
CA LEU A 277 7.97 20.01 -7.74
C LEU A 277 7.76 20.25 -6.24
N LEU A 278 6.94 19.44 -5.56
CA LEU A 278 6.69 19.59 -4.12
C LEU A 278 7.95 19.42 -3.28
N ALA A 279 8.90 18.58 -3.70
CA ALA A 279 10.20 18.44 -3.05
C ALA A 279 11.02 19.75 -3.04
N THR A 280 10.73 20.70 -3.94
CA THR A 280 11.38 22.02 -3.96
C THR A 280 10.73 23.05 -3.02
N ALA A 281 9.74 22.69 -2.22
CA ALA A 281 8.95 23.56 -1.36
C ALA A 281 8.38 24.78 -2.12
N PRO A 282 7.55 24.58 -3.16
CA PRO A 282 7.03 25.67 -3.96
C PRO A 282 6.08 26.55 -3.15
N SER A 283 5.91 27.81 -3.54
CA SER A 283 4.84 28.62 -2.99
C SER A 283 3.47 27.99 -3.28
N PRO A 284 2.52 27.98 -2.33
CA PRO A 284 1.17 27.46 -2.54
C PRO A 284 0.39 28.18 -3.65
N THR A 285 0.83 29.39 -4.04
CA THR A 285 0.26 30.19 -5.14
C THR A 285 1.08 30.15 -6.42
N SER A 286 2.11 29.32 -6.50
CA SER A 286 2.96 29.17 -7.68
C SER A 286 2.14 28.67 -8.88
N SER A 287 2.26 29.32 -10.02
CA SER A 287 1.57 28.91 -11.25
C SER A 287 1.96 27.50 -11.69
N ALA A 288 3.21 27.11 -11.47
CA ALA A 288 3.69 25.76 -11.74
C ALA A 288 2.96 24.72 -10.90
N LEU A 289 2.71 24.98 -9.62
CA LEU A 289 1.94 24.09 -8.75
C LEU A 289 0.45 24.09 -9.10
N LEU A 290 -0.14 25.27 -9.32
CA LEU A 290 -1.55 25.42 -9.64
C LEU A 290 -1.94 24.73 -10.96
N SER A 291 -1.01 24.55 -11.91
CA SER A 291 -1.28 23.91 -13.19
C SER A 291 -1.61 22.40 -13.09
N TYR A 292 -1.33 21.75 -11.97
CA TYR A 292 -1.69 20.36 -11.74
C TYR A 292 -3.14 20.19 -11.25
N PHE A 293 -3.82 21.26 -10.84
CA PHE A 293 -5.11 21.18 -10.16
C PHE A 293 -6.23 21.86 -10.92
N ASP A 294 -7.41 21.26 -10.89
CA ASP A 294 -8.64 21.98 -11.27
C ASP A 294 -9.00 22.97 -10.16
N GLN A 295 -8.65 24.23 -10.39
CA GLN A 295 -8.80 25.27 -9.37
C GLN A 295 -10.25 25.58 -9.01
N ALA A 296 -11.20 25.31 -9.92
CA ALA A 296 -12.62 25.59 -9.72
C ALA A 296 -13.35 24.45 -8.99
N ASN A 297 -12.95 23.20 -9.25
CA ASN A 297 -13.70 22.02 -8.79
C ASN A 297 -12.94 21.21 -7.73
N PHE A 298 -11.74 21.60 -7.36
CA PHE A 298 -10.96 20.87 -6.37
C PHE A 298 -11.68 20.77 -5.03
N LEU A 299 -11.75 19.55 -4.50
CA LEU A 299 -12.21 19.26 -3.15
C LEU A 299 -11.49 18.02 -2.61
N HIS A 300 -10.89 18.12 -1.45
CA HIS A 300 -10.23 17.01 -0.79
C HIS A 300 -10.56 16.99 0.71
N ASP A 301 -11.34 16.00 1.15
CA ASP A 301 -11.80 15.87 2.53
C ASP A 301 -12.31 17.19 3.10
N ASP A 302 -13.27 17.83 2.40
CA ASP A 302 -13.86 19.13 2.72
C ASP A 302 -12.91 20.35 2.61
N GLN A 303 -11.72 20.19 2.07
CA GLN A 303 -10.81 21.30 1.82
C GLN A 303 -10.86 21.74 0.35
N THR A 304 -11.05 23.02 0.13
CA THR A 304 -10.82 23.65 -1.19
C THR A 304 -9.32 23.75 -1.48
N LEU A 305 -8.97 24.11 -2.72
CA LEU A 305 -7.58 24.07 -3.18
C LEU A 305 -6.62 24.92 -2.34
N ALA A 306 -6.98 26.19 -2.03
CA ALA A 306 -6.05 27.10 -1.36
C ALA A 306 -5.60 26.61 0.04
N PRO A 307 -6.49 26.24 0.98
CA PRO A 307 -6.07 25.67 2.27
C PRO A 307 -5.38 24.32 2.09
N PHE A 308 -5.76 23.52 1.12
CA PHE A 308 -5.09 22.26 0.82
C PHE A 308 -3.63 22.49 0.42
N LEU A 309 -3.36 23.38 -0.55
CA LEU A 309 -2.00 23.71 -0.99
C LEU A 309 -1.16 24.32 0.13
N GLN A 310 -1.75 25.19 0.96
CA GLN A 310 -1.07 25.73 2.14
C GLN A 310 -0.60 24.60 3.06
N ASN A 311 -1.43 23.58 3.27
CA ASN A 311 -1.07 22.45 4.13
C ASN A 311 0.04 21.59 3.51
N ILE A 312 -0.06 21.22 2.24
CA ILE A 312 0.92 20.31 1.64
C ILE A 312 2.27 20.96 1.37
N THR A 313 2.34 22.26 1.08
CA THR A 313 3.59 22.97 0.82
C THR A 313 4.36 23.35 2.09
N THR A 314 3.72 23.27 3.25
CA THR A 314 4.34 23.53 4.55
C THR A 314 4.54 22.26 5.39
N ALA A 315 3.92 21.15 5.01
CA ALA A 315 4.06 19.89 5.71
C ALA A 315 5.45 19.27 5.45
N PRO A 316 6.29 19.06 6.48
CA PRO A 316 7.64 18.51 6.30
C PRO A 316 7.65 17.19 5.54
N LYS A 317 6.64 16.35 5.77
CA LYS A 317 6.47 15.05 5.13
C LYS A 317 6.23 15.10 3.62
N VAL A 318 5.70 16.22 3.11
CA VAL A 318 5.45 16.39 1.67
C VAL A 318 6.62 17.09 1.01
N VAL A 319 7.17 18.11 1.66
CA VAL A 319 8.28 18.94 1.14
C VAL A 319 9.60 18.18 1.03
N GLY A 320 9.86 17.22 1.88
CA GLY A 320 11.03 16.33 1.78
C GLY A 320 10.68 14.94 1.26
N GLY A 321 9.42 14.73 0.95
CA GLY A 321 8.88 13.42 0.64
C GLY A 321 8.82 13.11 -0.85
N ASN A 322 8.35 11.91 -1.13
CA ASN A 322 8.09 11.43 -2.48
C ASN A 322 6.70 10.80 -2.53
N MET A 323 6.02 10.90 -3.66
CA MET A 323 4.73 10.26 -3.88
C MET A 323 4.92 9.01 -4.73
N THR A 324 4.42 7.87 -4.25
CA THR A 324 4.48 6.62 -5.00
C THR A 324 3.07 6.11 -5.25
N ILE A 325 2.70 6.00 -6.52
CA ILE A 325 1.39 5.46 -6.91
C ILE A 325 1.34 3.97 -6.59
N SER A 326 0.26 3.55 -5.94
CA SER A 326 0.00 2.14 -5.64
C SER A 326 -1.14 1.55 -6.46
N ASP A 327 -2.04 2.39 -7.00
CA ASP A 327 -3.19 1.92 -7.77
C ASP A 327 -3.79 3.04 -8.60
N ILE A 328 -4.27 2.73 -9.81
CA ILE A 328 -5.04 3.64 -10.67
C ILE A 328 -6.28 2.88 -11.15
N GLN A 329 -7.46 3.43 -10.90
CA GLN A 329 -8.74 2.83 -11.26
C GLN A 329 -9.59 3.79 -12.06
N LEU A 330 -10.14 3.33 -13.18
CA LEU A 330 -11.12 4.08 -13.95
C LEU A 330 -12.39 4.32 -13.09
N LEU A 331 -12.95 5.51 -13.17
CA LEU A 331 -14.24 5.83 -12.57
C LEU A 331 -15.00 6.88 -13.40
N PRO A 332 -16.31 6.99 -13.22
CA PRO A 332 -17.04 8.10 -13.83
C PRO A 332 -16.60 9.44 -13.22
N VAL A 333 -16.65 10.49 -14.03
CA VAL A 333 -16.44 11.86 -13.52
C VAL A 333 -17.43 12.14 -12.38
N PRO A 334 -16.98 12.66 -11.24
CA PRO A 334 -17.88 12.94 -10.13
C PRO A 334 -19.03 13.90 -10.53
N ALA A 335 -20.26 13.55 -10.19
CA ALA A 335 -21.46 14.30 -10.61
C ALA A 335 -21.46 15.79 -10.19
N ARG A 336 -20.70 16.13 -9.16
CA ARG A 336 -20.49 17.49 -8.67
C ARG A 336 -19.68 18.35 -9.65
N VAL A 337 -18.87 17.74 -10.49
CA VAL A 337 -17.97 18.42 -11.43
C VAL A 337 -18.67 18.57 -12.78
N THR A 338 -19.21 19.75 -13.03
CA THR A 338 -20.06 20.02 -14.21
C THR A 338 -19.33 20.68 -15.38
N THR A 339 -18.08 21.08 -15.19
CA THR A 339 -17.27 21.84 -16.18
C THR A 339 -16.26 20.98 -16.94
N VAL A 340 -16.34 19.68 -16.81
CA VAL A 340 -15.48 18.72 -17.53
C VAL A 340 -15.95 18.56 -18.98
N PRO A 341 -15.04 18.31 -19.93
CA PRO A 341 -15.43 17.97 -21.30
C PRO A 341 -16.38 16.78 -21.35
N ASN A 342 -17.38 16.84 -22.25
CA ASN A 342 -18.27 15.71 -22.47
C ASN A 342 -17.46 14.46 -22.88
N GLY A 343 -17.72 13.35 -22.20
CA GLY A 343 -17.00 12.09 -22.44
C GLY A 343 -15.61 12.03 -21.83
N ALA A 344 -15.24 12.96 -20.94
CA ALA A 344 -13.98 12.91 -20.22
C ALA A 344 -13.92 11.64 -19.37
N THR A 345 -12.75 11.03 -19.38
CA THR A 345 -12.41 9.89 -18.54
C THR A 345 -11.79 10.39 -17.23
N ALA A 346 -12.22 9.85 -16.11
CA ALA A 346 -11.63 10.12 -14.80
C ALA A 346 -11.01 8.86 -14.21
N TYR A 347 -9.99 9.05 -13.39
CA TYR A 347 -9.32 7.96 -12.68
C TYR A 347 -9.15 8.32 -11.22
N LYS A 348 -9.32 7.33 -10.35
CA LYS A 348 -8.89 7.40 -8.96
C LYS A 348 -7.46 6.92 -8.89
N VAL A 349 -6.57 7.76 -8.43
CA VAL A 349 -5.16 7.47 -8.21
C VAL A 349 -4.92 7.32 -6.72
N VAL A 350 -4.54 6.13 -6.28
CA VAL A 350 -4.15 5.85 -4.90
C VAL A 350 -2.64 5.93 -4.81
N PHE A 351 -2.13 6.68 -3.86
CA PHE A 351 -0.69 6.86 -3.70
C PHE A 351 -0.29 6.95 -2.23
N THR A 352 0.97 6.62 -1.97
CA THR A 352 1.63 6.75 -0.68
C THR A 352 2.56 7.95 -0.72
N VAL A 353 2.48 8.79 0.28
CA VAL A 353 3.48 9.83 0.54
C VAL A 353 4.57 9.21 1.39
N LEU A 354 5.81 9.32 0.91
CA LEU A 354 7.00 8.82 1.59
C LEU A 354 7.72 9.96 2.30
N GLU A 355 8.24 9.67 3.45
CA GLU A 355 9.12 10.55 4.18
C GLU A 355 10.37 9.75 4.55
N ASN A 356 11.54 10.23 4.16
CA ASN A 356 12.81 9.51 4.35
C ASN A 356 12.76 8.05 3.85
N THR A 357 12.12 7.82 2.70
CA THR A 357 11.93 6.50 2.08
C THR A 357 10.95 5.55 2.77
N GLU A 358 10.33 5.96 3.88
CA GLU A 358 9.35 5.15 4.60
C GLU A 358 7.92 5.70 4.40
N PRO A 359 6.89 4.84 4.35
CA PRO A 359 5.53 5.28 4.12
C PRO A 359 5.01 6.12 5.30
N ASN A 360 4.52 7.32 5.00
CA ASN A 360 3.94 8.23 5.99
C ASN A 360 2.41 8.23 5.93
N SER A 361 1.84 8.38 4.74
CA SER A 361 0.40 8.40 4.57
C SER A 361 -0.01 7.84 3.23
N ARG A 362 -1.18 7.22 3.18
CA ARG A 362 -1.82 6.73 1.95
C ARG A 362 -3.12 7.50 1.74
N THR A 363 -3.29 8.04 0.52
CA THR A 363 -4.49 8.79 0.14
C THR A 363 -4.82 8.54 -1.33
N SER A 364 -5.87 9.20 -1.83
CA SER A 364 -6.21 9.12 -3.25
C SER A 364 -6.69 10.46 -3.78
N PHE A 365 -6.40 10.72 -5.05
CA PHE A 365 -7.00 11.80 -5.82
C PHE A 365 -7.82 11.24 -6.98
N ILE A 366 -8.79 12.02 -7.41
CA ILE A 366 -9.46 11.84 -8.69
C ILE A 366 -8.79 12.79 -9.68
N VAL A 367 -8.45 12.27 -10.84
CA VAL A 367 -7.89 13.04 -11.94
C VAL A 367 -8.74 12.87 -13.18
N TYR A 368 -8.76 13.87 -14.05
CA TYR A 368 -9.38 13.78 -15.35
C TYR A 368 -8.54 14.50 -16.40
N LYS A 369 -8.75 14.16 -17.68
CA LYS A 369 -8.08 14.78 -18.81
C LYS A 369 -8.89 15.97 -19.30
N ASP A 370 -8.31 17.17 -19.29
CA ASP A 370 -8.96 18.37 -19.80
C ASP A 370 -9.03 18.42 -21.33
N ALA A 371 -9.66 19.45 -21.89
CA ALA A 371 -9.78 19.63 -23.34
C ALA A 371 -8.43 19.88 -24.04
N GLN A 372 -7.41 20.25 -23.32
CA GLN A 372 -6.03 20.47 -23.79
C GLN A 372 -5.17 19.20 -23.71
N GLY A 373 -5.70 18.14 -23.14
CA GLY A 373 -5.01 16.85 -22.95
C GLY A 373 -4.17 16.76 -21.68
N SER A 374 -4.28 17.74 -20.76
CA SER A 374 -3.59 17.74 -19.47
C SER A 374 -4.37 16.99 -18.40
N TRP A 375 -3.66 16.27 -17.52
CA TRP A 375 -4.28 15.61 -16.38
C TRP A 375 -4.40 16.58 -15.21
N LEU A 376 -5.64 16.88 -14.80
CA LEU A 376 -5.94 17.79 -13.70
C LEU A 376 -6.46 17.02 -12.48
N ILE A 377 -5.97 17.42 -11.30
CA ILE A 377 -6.30 16.84 -10.01
C ILE A 377 -7.54 17.53 -9.42
N LEU A 378 -8.55 16.73 -9.09
CA LEU A 378 -9.80 17.18 -8.46
C LEU A 378 -9.79 17.00 -6.92
N GLY A 379 -8.75 16.43 -6.33
CA GLY A 379 -8.80 15.91 -4.97
C GLY A 379 -9.62 14.60 -4.90
N ASN A 380 -10.08 14.20 -3.73
CA ASN A 380 -10.90 12.98 -3.58
C ASN A 380 -12.41 13.24 -3.69
N GLN A 381 -12.83 14.48 -3.87
CA GLN A 381 -14.21 14.92 -4.01
C GLN A 381 -15.13 14.59 -2.83
N LYS A 382 -14.56 14.32 -1.65
CA LYS A 382 -15.32 14.06 -0.43
C LYS A 382 -15.62 15.35 0.33
N ILE A 383 -16.87 15.48 0.78
CA ILE A 383 -17.34 16.60 1.61
C ILE A 383 -17.00 16.44 3.10
N ALA A 384 -16.41 15.32 3.48
CA ALA A 384 -15.84 15.05 4.79
C ALA A 384 -14.84 13.91 4.67
N ARG A 385 -13.85 13.87 5.54
CA ARG A 385 -13.03 12.67 5.71
C ARG A 385 -13.91 11.57 6.29
N ALA A 386 -13.96 10.44 5.63
CA ALA A 386 -14.70 9.26 6.06
C ALA A 386 -13.85 8.02 5.77
N ALA A 387 -13.34 7.39 6.83
CA ALA A 387 -12.42 6.25 6.74
C ALA A 387 -12.78 5.19 7.77
N ILE A 388 -12.35 3.96 7.50
CA ILE A 388 -12.34 2.86 8.44
C ILE A 388 -10.95 2.23 8.42
N MET A 389 -10.38 2.01 9.58
CA MET A 389 -9.00 1.57 9.74
C MET A 389 -8.90 0.47 10.77
N SER A 390 -7.97 -0.46 10.54
CA SER A 390 -7.60 -1.46 11.55
C SER A 390 -6.70 -0.82 12.59
N THR A 391 -7.02 -1.02 13.85
CA THR A 391 -6.26 -0.47 14.95
C THR A 391 -5.92 -1.54 15.99
N ASN A 392 -4.70 -1.45 16.49
CA ASN A 392 -4.24 -2.17 17.67
C ASN A 392 -3.75 -1.13 18.68
N ALA A 393 -4.03 -1.32 19.95
CA ALA A 393 -3.72 -0.35 20.97
C ALA A 393 -3.10 -0.99 22.20
N SER A 394 -2.18 -0.27 22.84
CA SER A 394 -1.73 -0.53 24.20
C SER A 394 -2.10 0.67 25.07
N VAL A 395 -3.05 0.48 25.97
CA VAL A 395 -3.54 1.54 26.87
C VAL A 395 -3.20 1.16 28.30
N THR A 396 -2.31 1.90 28.93
CA THR A 396 -1.78 1.58 30.26
C THR A 396 -1.37 0.10 30.41
N GLY A 397 -0.82 -0.47 29.33
CA GLY A 397 -0.38 -1.88 29.25
C GLY A 397 -1.47 -2.89 28.86
N ALA A 398 -2.73 -2.48 28.73
CA ALA A 398 -3.79 -3.33 28.22
C ALA A 398 -3.77 -3.37 26.69
N LEU A 399 -3.73 -4.57 26.09
CA LEU A 399 -3.70 -4.74 24.63
C LEU A 399 -5.12 -4.83 24.08
N CYS A 400 -5.42 -4.01 23.10
CA CYS A 400 -6.72 -3.87 22.47
C CYS A 400 -6.58 -3.94 20.94
N ALA A 401 -7.65 -4.40 20.28
CA ALA A 401 -7.70 -4.38 18.82
C ALA A 401 -9.12 -4.03 18.37
N GLY A 402 -9.26 -3.39 17.21
CA GLY A 402 -10.56 -2.98 16.73
C GLY A 402 -10.54 -2.29 15.38
N LEU A 403 -11.66 -1.73 15.03
CA LEU A 403 -11.84 -0.89 13.85
C LEU A 403 -12.06 0.55 14.31
N ASP A 404 -11.24 1.46 13.81
CA ASP A 404 -11.40 2.88 14.03
C ASP A 404 -12.20 3.49 12.86
N VAL A 405 -13.29 4.17 13.19
CA VAL A 405 -14.14 4.88 12.22
C VAL A 405 -13.89 6.37 12.38
N GLU A 406 -13.21 6.95 11.43
CA GLU A 406 -12.92 8.38 11.42
C GLU A 406 -13.87 9.11 10.47
N ILE A 407 -14.74 9.95 11.00
CA ILE A 407 -15.59 10.88 10.23
C ILE A 407 -15.28 12.28 10.73
N ASN A 408 -14.68 13.10 9.88
CA ASN A 408 -14.27 14.45 10.26
C ASN A 408 -14.85 15.45 9.25
N ASP A 409 -15.75 16.31 9.75
CA ASP A 409 -16.30 17.45 9.06
C ASP A 409 -15.61 18.72 9.60
N LYS A 410 -14.91 19.44 8.74
CA LYS A 410 -14.29 20.72 9.11
C LYS A 410 -15.29 21.87 9.15
N GLY A 411 -16.58 21.57 9.04
CA GLY A 411 -17.69 22.49 9.24
C GLY A 411 -18.18 23.19 7.96
N ALA A 412 -17.61 22.90 6.79
CA ALA A 412 -18.01 23.57 5.56
C ALA A 412 -19.44 23.19 5.10
N VAL A 413 -19.90 21.99 5.38
CA VAL A 413 -21.23 21.48 5.02
C VAL A 413 -22.20 21.35 6.19
N GLY A 414 -21.73 21.53 7.42
CA GLY A 414 -22.56 21.51 8.62
C GLY A 414 -23.18 20.13 8.88
N LEU A 415 -22.37 19.08 8.81
CA LEU A 415 -22.84 17.72 9.12
C LEU A 415 -23.32 17.64 10.56
N THR A 416 -24.42 16.94 10.78
CA THR A 416 -25.02 16.76 12.11
C THR A 416 -24.83 15.33 12.61
N TYR A 417 -24.99 14.35 11.72
CA TYR A 417 -24.79 12.94 12.06
C TYR A 417 -24.34 12.13 10.83
N ALA A 418 -23.89 10.91 11.10
CA ALA A 418 -23.57 9.90 10.11
C ALA A 418 -24.07 8.53 10.55
N VAL A 419 -24.38 7.67 9.56
CA VAL A 419 -24.71 6.26 9.79
C VAL A 419 -23.65 5.40 9.12
N VAL A 420 -23.06 4.49 9.89
CA VAL A 420 -22.01 3.56 9.41
C VAL A 420 -22.54 2.15 9.46
N SER A 421 -22.57 1.47 8.33
CA SER A 421 -23.01 0.08 8.21
C SER A 421 -21.98 -0.76 7.46
N GLY A 422 -21.99 -2.08 7.68
CA GLY A 422 -21.06 -3.00 7.03
C GLY A 422 -20.86 -4.30 7.81
N PRO A 423 -19.90 -5.12 7.40
CA PRO A 423 -19.63 -6.40 8.03
C PRO A 423 -19.42 -6.28 9.53
N GLN A 424 -20.05 -7.19 10.28
CA GLN A 424 -20.00 -7.31 11.75
C GLN A 424 -20.54 -6.09 12.52
N LEU A 425 -21.10 -5.08 11.86
CA LEU A 425 -21.80 -4.00 12.53
C LEU A 425 -23.26 -4.41 12.84
N PRO A 426 -23.88 -3.80 13.86
CA PRO A 426 -25.28 -4.06 14.20
C PRO A 426 -26.22 -3.79 13.01
N THR A 427 -27.32 -4.54 12.93
CA THR A 427 -28.38 -4.27 11.98
C THR A 427 -28.90 -2.83 12.17
N GLY A 428 -28.94 -2.05 11.09
CA GLY A 428 -29.26 -0.62 11.12
C GLY A 428 -28.05 0.29 11.26
N GLY A 429 -26.86 -0.28 11.47
CA GLY A 429 -25.60 0.46 11.53
C GLY A 429 -25.33 1.14 12.87
N LEU A 430 -24.25 1.91 12.89
CA LEU A 430 -23.82 2.73 14.01
C LEU A 430 -24.10 4.22 13.71
N LEU A 431 -24.62 4.93 14.68
CA LEU A 431 -24.93 6.34 14.57
C LEU A 431 -23.82 7.20 15.19
N TYR A 432 -23.31 8.15 14.43
CA TYR A 432 -22.27 9.10 14.82
C TYR A 432 -22.84 10.51 14.81
N PHE A 433 -22.42 11.38 15.74
CA PHE A 433 -22.86 12.77 15.83
C PHE A 433 -21.70 13.75 15.74
N ALA A 434 -21.95 14.87 15.08
CA ALA A 434 -21.00 15.98 15.03
C ALA A 434 -20.84 16.61 16.43
N THR A 435 -19.60 16.93 16.78
CA THR A 435 -19.27 17.54 18.07
C THR A 435 -19.45 19.07 18.11
N GLY A 436 -19.79 19.66 16.97
CA GLY A 436 -19.99 21.11 16.83
C GLY A 436 -18.71 21.96 16.76
N ASN A 437 -17.53 21.34 16.94
CA ASN A 437 -16.24 22.04 17.00
C ASN A 437 -15.33 21.74 15.79
N GLY A 438 -15.88 21.21 14.69
CA GLY A 438 -15.09 20.78 13.52
C GLY A 438 -14.14 19.62 13.80
N GLY A 439 -14.35 18.91 14.90
CA GLY A 439 -13.60 17.70 15.28
C GLY A 439 -14.25 16.41 14.75
N PRO A 440 -13.62 15.26 15.02
CA PRO A 440 -14.17 13.97 14.62
C PRO A 440 -15.58 13.74 15.18
N MET A 441 -16.47 13.18 14.36
CA MET A 441 -17.77 12.72 14.81
C MET A 441 -17.64 11.63 15.86
N GLN A 442 -18.62 11.53 16.71
CA GLN A 442 -18.60 10.64 17.86
C GLN A 442 -19.75 9.63 17.80
N LEU A 443 -19.47 8.37 18.19
CA LEU A 443 -20.46 7.30 18.24
C LEU A 443 -21.51 7.55 19.30
N ALA A 444 -22.77 7.44 18.94
CA ALA A 444 -23.88 7.44 19.88
C ALA A 444 -24.20 6.01 20.37
N ALA A 445 -24.09 5.77 21.64
CA ALA A 445 -24.71 4.60 22.22
C ALA A 445 -26.00 5.01 22.92
N GLY A 446 -27.11 4.73 22.30
CA GLY A 446 -28.41 5.14 22.81
C GLY A 446 -28.83 6.54 22.33
N ALA A 447 -29.36 7.38 23.20
CA ALA A 447 -29.83 8.70 22.80
C ALA A 447 -28.66 9.66 22.49
N PRO A 448 -28.80 10.54 21.46
CA PRO A 448 -27.76 11.49 21.05
C PRO A 448 -27.18 12.37 22.13
N SER A 449 -27.94 12.59 23.21
CA SER A 449 -27.59 13.52 24.29
C SER A 449 -26.60 12.98 25.32
N THR A 450 -26.16 11.70 25.22
CA THR A 450 -25.33 11.08 26.27
C THR A 450 -23.93 10.71 25.83
N TYR A 451 -23.51 11.14 24.64
CA TYR A 451 -22.29 10.70 24.05
C TYR A 451 -21.04 11.54 24.42
N ASN A 452 -19.91 10.91 24.70
CA ASN A 452 -18.61 11.52 24.94
C ASN A 452 -17.46 10.60 24.51
N GLY A 453 -16.88 10.80 23.32
CA GLY A 453 -15.61 10.19 22.95
C GLY A 453 -15.51 9.63 21.51
N PRO A 454 -14.31 9.37 20.98
CA PRO A 454 -14.12 8.72 19.68
C PRO A 454 -14.61 7.28 19.73
N ALA A 455 -15.13 6.78 18.60
CA ALA A 455 -15.64 5.44 18.51
C ALA A 455 -14.59 4.48 17.97
N THR A 456 -14.17 3.57 18.79
CA THR A 456 -13.41 2.40 18.36
C THR A 456 -14.25 1.15 18.56
N LEU A 457 -14.38 0.34 17.51
CA LEU A 457 -14.90 -1.00 17.64
C LEU A 457 -13.79 -1.87 18.25
N THR A 458 -13.84 -2.13 19.53
CA THR A 458 -12.86 -2.98 20.18
C THR A 458 -13.30 -4.44 20.12
N LEU A 459 -12.31 -5.29 19.87
CA LEU A 459 -12.46 -6.71 20.14
C LEU A 459 -12.76 -6.87 21.62
N GLN A 460 -13.77 -7.65 21.94
CA GLN A 460 -14.03 -8.07 23.30
C GLN A 460 -12.97 -9.11 23.68
N SER A 461 -11.76 -8.62 23.96
CA SER A 461 -10.65 -9.45 24.36
C SER A 461 -10.85 -9.91 25.79
N THR A 462 -10.73 -11.20 26.03
CA THR A 462 -10.55 -11.76 27.37
C THR A 462 -9.23 -11.35 28.01
N LEU A 463 -8.33 -10.66 27.26
CA LEU A 463 -6.98 -10.31 27.72
C LEU A 463 -6.92 -9.07 28.61
N SER A 464 -7.92 -8.18 28.57
CA SER A 464 -7.88 -6.99 29.41
C SER A 464 -9.25 -6.36 29.66
N PRO A 465 -9.69 -6.34 30.91
CA PRO A 465 -10.91 -5.63 31.32
C PRO A 465 -10.88 -4.12 31.08
N GLY A 466 -9.70 -3.55 30.77
CA GLY A 466 -9.49 -2.11 30.60
C GLY A 466 -9.75 -1.56 29.21
N CYS A 467 -9.80 -2.38 28.16
CA CYS A 467 -9.91 -1.90 26.78
C CYS A 467 -11.19 -1.10 26.51
N SER A 468 -12.31 -1.49 27.09
CA SER A 468 -13.60 -0.82 26.88
C SER A 468 -13.69 0.56 27.53
N GLN A 469 -12.88 0.83 28.57
CA GLN A 469 -12.91 2.11 29.28
C GLN A 469 -11.82 3.08 28.82
N SER A 470 -10.76 2.56 28.21
CA SER A 470 -9.55 3.33 27.94
C SER A 470 -9.54 4.02 26.56
N ILE A 471 -10.40 3.61 25.65
CA ILE A 471 -10.48 4.18 24.29
C ILE A 471 -11.51 5.34 24.23
N GLY A 472 -11.79 5.95 25.36
CA GLY A 472 -12.45 7.26 25.47
C GLY A 472 -13.87 7.31 24.91
N GLY A 473 -14.68 6.26 25.03
CA GLY A 473 -16.03 6.36 24.54
C GLY A 473 -16.80 5.04 24.44
N GLN A 474 -17.83 5.07 23.68
CA GLN A 474 -18.70 3.94 23.46
C GLN A 474 -18.01 2.90 22.60
N VAL A 475 -17.94 1.69 23.10
CA VAL A 475 -17.35 0.55 22.42
C VAL A 475 -18.47 -0.36 21.95
N VAL A 476 -18.48 -0.70 20.67
CA VAL A 476 -19.28 -1.80 20.16
C VAL A 476 -18.40 -3.06 20.22
N PRO A 477 -18.74 -4.05 21.05
CA PRO A 477 -17.91 -5.24 21.17
C PRO A 477 -17.81 -5.98 19.84
N LEU A 478 -16.58 -6.35 19.46
CA LEU A 478 -16.30 -7.20 18.32
C LEU A 478 -15.41 -8.34 18.80
N ALA A 479 -15.99 -9.54 18.91
CA ALA A 479 -15.27 -10.71 19.40
C ALA A 479 -14.24 -11.22 18.38
N ASP A 480 -13.19 -11.87 18.85
CA ASP A 480 -12.17 -12.51 17.98
C ASP A 480 -12.80 -13.46 16.95
N THR A 481 -13.87 -14.18 17.31
CA THR A 481 -14.61 -15.06 16.41
C THR A 481 -15.35 -14.29 15.30
N GLN A 482 -15.82 -13.09 15.58
CA GLN A 482 -16.46 -12.23 14.59
C GLN A 482 -15.39 -11.65 13.66
N LEU A 483 -14.24 -11.25 14.20
CA LEU A 483 -13.12 -10.79 13.43
C LEU A 483 -12.57 -11.89 12.52
N ALA A 484 -12.40 -13.10 13.04
CA ALA A 484 -11.94 -14.25 12.26
C ALA A 484 -12.93 -14.66 11.15
N ALA A 485 -14.21 -14.31 11.30
CA ALA A 485 -15.23 -14.55 10.27
C ALA A 485 -15.30 -13.44 9.20
N MET A 486 -14.54 -12.35 9.36
CA MET A 486 -14.46 -11.30 8.36
C MET A 486 -13.49 -11.69 7.26
N SER A 487 -13.86 -11.41 6.02
CA SER A 487 -12.95 -11.40 4.87
C SER A 487 -12.54 -9.96 4.55
N VAL A 488 -11.33 -9.77 4.09
CA VAL A 488 -10.87 -8.50 3.52
C VAL A 488 -10.51 -8.73 2.04
N PRO A 489 -10.76 -7.75 1.18
CA PRO A 489 -11.27 -6.40 1.48
C PRO A 489 -12.74 -6.41 1.93
N ALA A 490 -13.05 -5.66 2.99
CA ALA A 490 -14.40 -5.50 3.51
C ALA A 490 -14.90 -4.09 3.25
N THR A 491 -16.02 -3.94 2.53
CA THR A 491 -16.58 -2.63 2.21
C THR A 491 -17.63 -2.24 3.24
N TYR A 492 -17.50 -1.02 3.75
CA TYR A 492 -18.45 -0.38 4.66
C TYR A 492 -19.19 0.73 3.93
N THR A 493 -20.33 1.14 4.47
CA THR A 493 -21.09 2.27 3.97
C THR A 493 -21.16 3.33 5.05
N ILE A 494 -20.73 4.55 4.73
CA ILE A 494 -20.82 5.73 5.59
C ILE A 494 -21.73 6.74 4.90
N GLN A 495 -22.91 6.99 5.49
CA GLN A 495 -23.88 7.95 5.02
C GLN A 495 -23.82 9.20 5.90
N LEU A 496 -23.67 10.38 5.28
CA LEU A 496 -23.48 11.67 5.95
C LEU A 496 -24.74 12.51 5.83
N TYR A 497 -25.15 13.17 6.91
CA TYR A 497 -26.39 13.93 7.00
C TYR A 497 -26.19 15.30 7.62
N ASN A 498 -27.02 16.27 7.22
CA ASN A 498 -27.14 17.59 7.88
C ASN A 498 -28.55 17.84 8.46
N GLY A 499 -29.38 16.83 8.53
CA GLY A 499 -30.70 16.86 9.12
C GLY A 499 -30.69 16.53 10.63
N SER A 500 -31.85 16.18 11.14
CA SER A 500 -32.01 15.84 12.57
C SER A 500 -32.74 14.53 12.83
N ASN A 501 -33.21 13.86 11.78
CA ASN A 501 -34.03 12.66 11.90
C ASN A 501 -33.49 11.50 11.01
N PRO A 502 -32.70 10.57 11.57
CA PRO A 502 -32.14 9.45 10.81
C PRO A 502 -33.16 8.56 10.09
N ALA A 503 -34.43 8.60 10.50
CA ALA A 503 -35.48 7.78 9.89
C ALA A 503 -36.06 8.37 8.61
N THR A 504 -35.92 9.68 8.39
CA THR A 504 -36.56 10.41 7.27
C THR A 504 -35.61 11.22 6.43
N ASP A 505 -34.42 11.53 6.94
CA ASP A 505 -33.45 12.37 6.23
C ASP A 505 -32.82 11.61 5.06
N THR A 506 -32.52 12.34 4.00
CA THR A 506 -31.78 11.84 2.86
C THR A 506 -30.29 12.15 3.07
N PRO A 507 -29.38 11.19 2.84
CA PRO A 507 -27.95 11.45 2.99
C PRO A 507 -27.46 12.49 1.98
N LEU A 508 -26.64 13.43 2.45
CA LEU A 508 -25.92 14.39 1.60
C LEU A 508 -24.86 13.70 0.76
N ALA A 509 -24.21 12.69 1.33
CA ALA A 509 -23.22 11.87 0.65
C ALA A 509 -23.21 10.46 1.23
N THR A 510 -22.84 9.51 0.38
CA THR A 510 -22.59 8.13 0.77
C THR A 510 -21.19 7.73 0.30
N TYR A 511 -20.37 7.21 1.20
CA TYR A 511 -19.03 6.72 0.91
C TYR A 511 -18.93 5.23 1.21
N HIS A 512 -18.06 4.57 0.45
CA HIS A 512 -17.82 3.14 0.59
C HIS A 512 -16.34 2.88 0.91
N PRO A 513 -15.86 3.23 2.12
CA PRO A 513 -14.51 2.91 2.50
C PRO A 513 -14.31 1.40 2.60
N THR A 514 -13.14 0.95 2.17
CA THR A 514 -12.78 -0.46 2.17
C THR A 514 -11.69 -0.70 3.22
N LEU A 515 -11.96 -1.63 4.12
CA LEU A 515 -10.98 -2.18 5.04
C LEU A 515 -10.16 -3.24 4.30
N THR A 516 -8.87 -3.01 4.16
CA THR A 516 -7.96 -3.89 3.39
C THR A 516 -7.15 -4.84 4.25
N VAL A 517 -7.15 -4.66 5.57
CA VAL A 517 -6.42 -5.48 6.53
C VAL A 517 -7.22 -5.54 7.84
N LEU A 518 -7.23 -6.69 8.49
CA LEU A 518 -7.85 -6.83 9.80
C LEU A 518 -6.87 -6.40 10.91
N PRO A 519 -7.36 -5.91 12.06
CA PRO A 519 -6.50 -5.76 13.23
C PRO A 519 -5.96 -7.12 13.67
N LEU A 520 -4.82 -7.13 14.36
CA LEU A 520 -4.33 -8.35 14.98
C LEU A 520 -5.33 -8.81 16.04
N THR A 521 -5.60 -10.10 16.10
CA THR A 521 -6.43 -10.66 17.16
C THR A 521 -5.73 -10.53 18.53
N SER A 522 -6.47 -10.70 19.60
CA SER A 522 -5.94 -10.68 20.96
C SER A 522 -4.81 -11.68 21.22
N THR A 523 -4.76 -12.76 20.42
CA THR A 523 -3.72 -13.79 20.49
C THR A 523 -2.47 -13.47 19.66
N LEU A 524 -2.57 -12.56 18.69
CA LEU A 524 -1.47 -12.17 17.78
C LEU A 524 -0.82 -10.86 18.19
N ALA A 525 -1.56 -9.93 18.81
CA ALA A 525 -1.00 -8.70 19.32
C ALA A 525 -0.16 -8.96 20.58
N GLY A 526 1.03 -8.40 20.62
CA GLY A 526 1.97 -8.54 21.74
C GLY A 526 2.57 -7.21 22.18
N ALA A 527 3.19 -7.17 23.34
CA ALA A 527 3.88 -5.97 23.84
C ALA A 527 4.99 -5.49 22.91
N ALA A 528 5.55 -6.38 22.07
CA ALA A 528 6.57 -6.06 21.07
C ALA A 528 6.07 -5.09 19.98
N ASP A 529 4.76 -5.03 19.74
CA ASP A 529 4.13 -4.22 18.71
C ASP A 529 3.93 -2.76 19.15
N PHE A 530 4.26 -2.43 20.38
CA PHE A 530 3.95 -1.13 20.97
C PHE A 530 5.19 -0.41 21.51
N ALA A 531 5.17 0.90 21.42
CA ALA A 531 6.18 1.74 22.05
C ALA A 531 6.10 1.66 23.57
N SER A 532 7.23 1.85 24.25
CA SER A 532 7.34 1.72 25.70
C SER A 532 8.36 2.73 26.27
N GLY A 533 8.58 2.70 27.56
CA GLY A 533 9.66 3.45 28.21
C GLY A 533 9.50 4.98 28.09
N PHE A 534 8.27 5.48 28.12
CA PHE A 534 8.01 6.90 27.96
C PHE A 534 8.59 7.75 29.08
N THR A 535 9.33 8.79 28.70
CA THR A 535 9.80 9.84 29.61
C THR A 535 9.48 11.21 29.05
N SER A 536 9.42 12.22 29.90
CA SER A 536 9.15 13.60 29.47
C SER A 536 9.95 14.62 30.26
N THR A 537 10.43 15.65 29.56
CA THR A 537 11.21 16.76 30.16
C THR A 537 10.75 18.09 29.59
N PRO A 538 10.24 19.02 30.45
CA PRO A 538 9.81 18.81 31.83
C PRO A 538 8.62 17.83 31.95
N LYS A 539 8.14 17.58 33.15
CA LYS A 539 6.87 16.82 33.33
C LYS A 539 5.71 17.58 32.65
N PRO A 540 4.71 16.87 32.07
CA PRO A 540 3.58 17.53 31.41
C PRO A 540 2.88 18.58 32.28
N SER A 541 2.64 18.28 33.55
CA SER A 541 2.03 19.25 34.48
C SER A 541 2.80 20.56 34.56
N SER A 542 4.12 20.53 34.59
CA SER A 542 4.97 21.74 34.61
C SER A 542 4.93 22.46 33.27
N ALA A 543 5.00 21.72 32.14
CA ALA A 543 4.93 22.31 30.80
C ALA A 543 3.59 23.02 30.57
N PHE A 544 2.48 22.40 30.96
CA PHE A 544 1.15 23.02 30.84
C PHE A 544 0.94 24.21 31.78
N ALA A 545 1.55 24.21 32.96
CA ALA A 545 1.45 25.34 33.89
C ALA A 545 2.22 26.57 33.41
N SER A 546 3.45 26.39 32.92
CA SER A 546 4.35 27.50 32.58
C SER A 546 4.45 27.80 31.08
N GLY A 547 3.98 26.92 30.24
CA GLY A 547 4.29 26.97 28.82
C GLY A 547 5.74 26.62 28.52
N GLY A 548 6.11 26.65 27.24
CA GLY A 548 7.46 26.37 26.77
C GLY A 548 7.57 25.05 26.02
N THR A 549 8.76 24.48 25.96
CA THR A 549 9.00 23.23 25.25
C THR A 549 8.83 22.03 26.17
N LEU A 550 8.22 20.97 25.63
CA LEU A 550 8.10 19.65 26.26
C LEU A 550 8.69 18.62 25.32
N THR A 551 9.75 17.95 25.75
CA THR A 551 10.32 16.81 25.02
C THR A 551 9.79 15.51 25.60
N ILE A 552 9.38 14.61 24.72
CA ILE A 552 8.91 13.27 25.06
C ILE A 552 9.82 12.28 24.34
N ASP A 553 10.37 11.34 25.11
CA ASP A 553 11.22 10.26 24.63
C ASP A 553 10.52 8.92 24.87
N TRP A 554 10.79 7.93 24.02
CA TRP A 554 10.24 6.58 24.12
C TRP A 554 11.17 5.53 23.50
N SER A 555 10.93 4.26 23.80
CA SER A 555 11.51 3.14 23.09
C SER A 555 10.57 2.71 21.98
N ALA A 556 11.10 2.58 20.76
CA ALA A 556 10.34 2.08 19.62
C ALA A 556 9.80 0.66 19.86
N PRO A 557 8.73 0.25 19.18
CA PRO A 557 8.32 -1.15 19.13
C PRO A 557 9.50 -2.04 18.76
N SER A 558 9.61 -3.21 19.37
CA SER A 558 10.66 -4.18 19.03
C SER A 558 10.28 -5.10 17.87
N ALA A 559 8.98 -5.13 17.49
CA ALA A 559 8.54 -5.78 16.27
C ALA A 559 9.03 -5.01 15.04
N SER A 560 9.48 -5.74 14.02
CA SER A 560 9.97 -5.15 12.77
C SER A 560 8.82 -4.66 11.88
N GLY A 561 9.11 -3.70 11.01
CA GLY A 561 8.16 -3.21 10.01
C GLY A 561 7.13 -2.22 10.54
N LEU A 562 7.38 -1.62 11.72
CA LEU A 562 6.55 -0.57 12.29
C LEU A 562 7.24 0.79 12.17
N TYR A 563 6.51 1.79 11.68
CA TYR A 563 7.00 3.13 11.40
C TYR A 563 6.33 4.16 12.30
N ALA A 564 7.12 5.01 12.97
CA ALA A 564 6.58 6.14 13.73
C ALA A 564 5.77 7.06 12.82
N ASN A 565 4.58 7.45 13.25
CA ASN A 565 3.67 8.24 12.42
C ASN A 565 3.25 9.56 13.09
N ASN A 566 2.72 9.48 14.32
CA ASN A 566 2.13 10.64 14.95
C ASN A 566 2.22 10.58 16.48
N LEU A 567 2.47 11.72 17.10
CA LEU A 567 2.36 11.92 18.54
C LEU A 567 1.28 12.98 18.80
N ASN A 568 0.25 12.59 19.55
CA ASN A 568 -0.80 13.45 20.01
C ASN A 568 -0.72 13.59 21.54
N LEU A 569 -0.68 14.83 22.04
CA LEU A 569 -0.64 15.16 23.44
C LEU A 569 -1.79 16.12 23.76
N TYR A 570 -2.59 15.80 24.74
CA TYR A 570 -3.57 16.74 25.27
C TYR A 570 -3.26 17.08 26.72
N GLY A 571 -3.58 18.32 27.11
CA GLY A 571 -3.45 18.79 28.49
C GLY A 571 -4.60 19.69 28.85
N CYS A 572 -5.16 19.43 30.03
CA CYS A 572 -6.35 20.10 30.53
C CYS A 572 -6.02 20.93 31.73
N ALA A 573 -6.65 22.12 31.83
CA ALA A 573 -6.58 22.99 32.96
C ALA A 573 -7.99 23.43 33.36
N THR A 574 -8.21 23.58 34.68
CA THR A 574 -9.48 24.05 35.27
C THR A 574 -9.30 25.45 35.79
N LEU A 575 -10.15 26.37 35.33
CA LEU A 575 -10.24 27.74 35.81
C LEU A 575 -11.69 28.06 36.21
N SER A 576 -11.91 28.52 37.42
CA SER A 576 -13.26 28.86 37.92
C SER A 576 -14.28 27.73 37.74
N GLY A 577 -13.86 26.47 37.93
CA GLY A 577 -14.71 25.28 37.79
C GLY A 577 -14.97 24.82 36.36
N GLN A 578 -14.44 25.51 35.36
CA GLN A 578 -14.51 25.11 33.94
C GLN A 578 -13.18 24.48 33.51
N THR A 579 -13.24 23.28 32.95
CA THR A 579 -12.06 22.58 32.40
C THR A 579 -11.99 22.80 30.90
N ALA A 580 -10.83 23.29 30.44
CA ALA A 580 -10.48 23.42 29.03
C ALA A 580 -9.26 22.57 28.73
N CYS A 581 -9.23 21.93 27.58
CA CYS A 581 -8.12 21.10 27.12
C CYS A 581 -7.54 21.67 25.83
N ASN A 582 -6.21 21.70 25.74
CA ASN A 582 -5.48 21.99 24.51
C ASN A 582 -4.91 20.70 23.94
N ASN A 583 -4.92 20.59 22.63
CA ASN A 583 -4.41 19.44 21.91
C ASN A 583 -3.19 19.85 21.08
N TYR A 584 -2.13 19.07 21.15
CA TYR A 584 -0.86 19.26 20.47
C TYR A 584 -0.56 18.00 19.67
N ASN A 585 -0.42 18.17 18.37
CA ASN A 585 -0.17 17.08 17.45
C ASN A 585 1.13 17.36 16.70
N THR A 586 1.99 16.36 16.60
CA THR A 586 3.17 16.40 15.75
C THR A 586 3.31 15.13 14.96
N GLN A 587 3.60 15.28 13.68
CA GLN A 587 3.94 14.17 12.83
C GLN A 587 5.38 13.72 13.09
N LEU A 588 5.58 12.43 13.08
CA LEU A 588 6.87 11.81 13.35
C LEU A 588 7.44 11.26 12.05
N VAL A 589 8.76 11.29 11.95
CA VAL A 589 9.48 10.60 10.88
C VAL A 589 9.77 9.15 11.28
N PRO A 590 9.81 8.21 10.34
CA PRO A 590 10.20 6.83 10.62
C PRO A 590 11.54 6.74 11.35
N GLY A 591 11.57 5.91 12.40
CA GLY A 591 12.76 5.75 13.26
C GLY A 591 12.91 6.79 14.36
N GLN A 592 12.04 7.78 14.43
CA GLN A 592 12.06 8.78 15.50
C GLN A 592 11.64 8.16 16.83
N VAL A 593 12.38 8.49 17.89
CA VAL A 593 12.17 8.00 19.26
C VAL A 593 12.07 9.12 20.29
N ALA A 594 11.97 10.35 19.81
CA ALA A 594 11.75 11.54 20.64
C ALA A 594 11.03 12.62 19.85
N ALA A 595 10.22 13.45 20.52
CA ALA A 595 9.58 14.61 19.92
C ALA A 595 9.53 15.78 20.90
N THR A 596 9.70 16.99 20.36
CA THR A 596 9.59 18.24 21.15
C THR A 596 8.37 19.03 20.69
N LEU A 597 7.50 19.36 21.63
CA LEU A 597 6.27 20.12 21.42
C LEU A 597 6.38 21.49 22.08
N THR A 598 5.84 22.53 21.44
CA THR A 598 5.69 23.85 22.07
C THR A 598 4.33 23.93 22.74
N ILE A 599 4.32 23.98 24.05
CA ILE A 599 3.13 23.99 24.89
C ILE A 599 2.77 25.43 25.24
N GLN A 600 1.50 25.79 25.10
CA GLN A 600 0.98 27.07 25.60
C GLN A 600 0.73 26.99 27.10
N ALA A 601 1.11 28.05 27.82
CA ALA A 601 0.81 28.15 29.25
C ALA A 601 -0.70 28.13 29.47
N ALA A 602 -1.13 27.42 30.48
CA ALA A 602 -2.50 27.50 30.96
C ALA A 602 -2.84 28.94 31.47
N PRO A 603 -4.09 29.36 31.40
CA PRO A 603 -4.51 30.69 31.90
C PRO A 603 -4.08 30.90 33.36
N THR A 604 -3.65 32.11 33.67
CA THR A 604 -3.25 32.46 35.05
C THR A 604 -4.35 32.13 36.07
N GLY A 605 -3.99 31.45 37.14
CA GLY A 605 -4.93 31.01 38.17
C GLY A 605 -5.66 29.70 37.90
N SER A 606 -5.38 29.05 36.77
CA SER A 606 -5.88 27.70 36.51
C SER A 606 -5.08 26.63 37.26
N THR A 607 -5.72 25.48 37.49
CA THR A 607 -5.09 24.28 38.04
C THR A 607 -4.98 23.23 36.95
N PHE A 608 -3.85 22.53 36.89
CA PHE A 608 -3.67 21.41 35.96
C PHE A 608 -4.66 20.27 36.30
N ALA A 609 -5.46 19.85 35.33
CA ALA A 609 -6.50 18.87 35.52
C ALA A 609 -6.09 17.46 35.01
N GLY A 610 -5.10 17.42 34.12
CA GLY A 610 -4.58 16.13 33.57
C GLY A 610 -3.96 16.33 32.21
N ALA A 611 -3.20 15.33 31.79
CA ALA A 611 -2.68 15.19 30.42
C ALA A 611 -2.77 13.74 29.99
N GLY A 612 -2.95 13.52 28.71
CA GLY A 612 -2.84 12.21 28.09
C GLY A 612 -2.04 12.29 26.79
N MET A 613 -1.50 11.16 26.38
CA MET A 613 -0.68 11.05 25.20
C MET A 613 -1.08 9.83 24.40
N GLN A 614 -1.00 9.96 23.08
CA GLN A 614 -1.17 8.87 22.14
C GLN A 614 -0.03 8.93 21.12
N LEU A 615 0.75 7.86 21.05
CA LEU A 615 1.80 7.68 20.07
C LEU A 615 1.37 6.60 19.08
N THR A 616 1.38 6.91 17.80
CA THR A 616 0.91 6.04 16.72
C THR A 616 2.07 5.59 15.85
N TYR A 617 2.12 4.29 15.58
CA TYR A 617 2.93 3.64 14.56
C TYR A 617 2.02 3.05 13.49
N LEU A 618 2.55 2.86 12.29
CA LEU A 618 1.89 2.17 11.18
C LEU A 618 2.73 0.97 10.74
N ASP A 619 2.09 -0.09 10.26
CA ASP A 619 2.77 -1.12 9.46
C ASP A 619 2.66 -0.82 7.95
N SER A 620 3.30 -1.65 7.13
CA SER A 620 3.27 -1.53 5.67
C SER A 620 1.87 -1.69 5.05
N LEU A 621 0.90 -2.18 5.80
CA LEU A 621 -0.51 -2.32 5.41
C LEU A 621 -1.37 -1.16 5.94
N PHE A 622 -0.73 -0.17 6.58
CA PHE A 622 -1.39 0.98 7.23
C PHE A 622 -2.32 0.59 8.39
N ARG A 623 -2.08 -0.57 9.04
CA ARG A 623 -2.70 -0.88 10.32
C ARG A 623 -2.08 0.02 11.38
N GLN A 624 -2.92 0.61 12.21
CA GLN A 624 -2.47 1.50 13.28
C GLN A 624 -2.10 0.70 14.53
N TYR A 625 -1.00 1.10 15.14
CA TYR A 625 -0.53 0.64 16.45
C TYR A 625 -0.31 1.86 17.33
N TRP A 626 -1.18 2.10 18.28
CA TRP A 626 -1.00 3.25 19.14
C TRP A 626 -0.87 2.87 20.62
N THR A 627 -0.07 3.67 21.33
CA THR A 627 0.22 3.50 22.74
C THR A 627 -0.24 4.75 23.49
N SER A 628 -0.98 4.51 24.56
CA SER A 628 -1.31 5.52 25.57
C SER A 628 -0.75 5.04 26.89
N PRO A 629 0.37 5.63 27.39
CA PRO A 629 1.05 5.23 28.63
C PRO A 629 0.29 5.60 29.90
#